data_db5035d726e410fa2404c3e81c3b4bcd
#
_entry.id   db5035d726e410fa2404c3e81c3b4bcd
#
_cell.length_a   1.000
_cell.length_b   1.000
_cell.length_c   1.000
_cell.angle_alpha   90.00
_cell.angle_beta   90.00
_cell.angle_gamma   90.00
#
_symmetry.space_group_name_H-M   'P 1'
#
loop_
_entity.id
_entity.type
_entity.pdbx_description
1 polymer ?
#
loop_
_entity_poly.entity_id
_entity_poly.type
_entity_poly.pdbx_seq_one_letter_code
_entity_poly.pdbx_strand_id
1 'polypeptide(L)'
;MRRHMDEEYHFSAPGRVEIGGNHTDHQHGRVLAAAINLESKAIVRRNCEGKIRVISEGYDPVEIDVWDLGVHEEEKNTTAALIRGVAAAFTERGCKLGGLDAKVSSAVLPGSGLSSSAAFEVLIGQIGRASCRER
;
A
#
# COMPACT_ATOMS: atom_id res chain seq x y z
N MET A 1 -0.90 20.15 17.13
CA MET A 1 -1.85 19.11 16.77
C MET A 1 -2.48 19.31 15.43
N ARG A 2 -3.22 20.39 15.30
CA ARG A 2 -3.89 20.63 14.04
C ARG A 2 -2.97 20.78 12.85
N ARG A 3 -1.79 21.36 13.08
CA ARG A 3 -0.92 21.58 11.95
C ARG A 3 -0.43 20.29 11.32
N HIS A 4 -0.42 19.18 12.07
CA HIS A 4 -0.02 17.89 11.48
C HIS A 4 -1.08 17.31 10.57
N MET A 5 -2.33 17.75 10.73
CA MET A 5 -3.42 17.26 9.89
C MET A 5 -3.41 17.87 8.50
N ASP A 6 -2.79 19.06 8.37
CA ASP A 6 -2.76 19.73 7.08
C ASP A 6 -1.53 19.38 6.25
N GLU A 7 -0.60 18.64 6.83
CA GLU A 7 0.62 18.30 6.11
C GLU A 7 0.37 17.19 5.10
N GLU A 8 0.99 17.35 3.95
CA GLU A 8 0.95 16.30 2.92
C GLU A 8 2.27 15.56 2.93
N TYR A 9 2.19 14.26 2.84
CA TYR A 9 3.35 13.39 2.77
C TYR A 9 3.35 12.70 1.43
N HIS A 10 4.52 12.61 0.81
CA HIS A 10 4.67 12.04 -0.52
C HIS A 10 5.46 10.74 -0.44
N PHE A 11 4.93 9.72 -1.08
CA PHE A 11 5.55 8.40 -1.11
C PHE A 11 5.61 7.90 -2.54
N SER A 12 6.58 7.04 -2.82
CA SER A 12 6.65 6.40 -4.14
C SER A 12 7.25 5.01 -4.01
N ALA A 13 6.84 4.13 -4.92
CA ALA A 13 7.40 2.79 -5.00
C ALA A 13 7.52 2.42 -6.47
N PRO A 14 8.68 1.93 -6.90
CA PRO A 14 8.91 1.60 -8.30
C PRO A 14 8.28 0.26 -8.65
N GLY A 15 8.01 0.07 -9.94
CA GLY A 15 7.73 -1.23 -10.45
C GLY A 15 9.01 -2.04 -10.52
N ARG A 16 8.88 -3.27 -10.99
CA ARG A 16 9.98 -4.21 -11.01
C ARG A 16 9.95 -5.00 -12.30
N VAL A 17 11.12 -5.28 -12.83
CA VAL A 17 11.25 -6.25 -13.92
C VAL A 17 12.05 -7.43 -13.41
N GLU A 18 11.59 -8.62 -13.75
CA GLU A 18 12.27 -9.84 -13.37
C GLU A 18 13.22 -10.21 -14.51
N ILE A 19 14.51 -10.26 -14.22
CA ILE A 19 15.53 -10.52 -15.22
C ILE A 19 15.75 -12.02 -15.40
N GLY A 20 15.67 -12.77 -14.32
CA GLY A 20 15.83 -14.21 -14.37
C GLY A 20 15.25 -14.89 -13.15
N GLY A 21 15.08 -16.20 -13.22
CA GLY A 21 14.50 -16.96 -12.12
C GLY A 21 12.98 -16.96 -12.09
N ASN A 22 12.38 -16.73 -13.24
CA ASN A 22 10.94 -16.58 -13.37
C ASN A 22 10.18 -17.76 -12.76
N HIS A 23 9.19 -17.44 -11.92
CA HIS A 23 8.30 -18.42 -11.27
C HIS A 23 8.97 -19.37 -10.29
N THR A 24 10.16 -19.02 -9.79
CA THR A 24 10.82 -19.88 -8.81
C THR A 24 10.79 -19.33 -7.39
N ASP A 25 10.37 -18.07 -7.23
CA ASP A 25 10.36 -17.42 -5.91
C ASP A 25 9.46 -18.13 -4.92
N HIS A 26 8.30 -18.62 -5.37
CA HIS A 26 7.37 -19.33 -4.50
C HIS A 26 7.78 -20.79 -4.26
N GLN A 27 8.87 -21.23 -4.86
CA GLN A 27 9.41 -22.58 -4.69
C GLN A 27 10.80 -22.54 -4.06
N HIS A 28 11.10 -21.46 -3.34
CA HIS A 28 12.40 -21.23 -2.72
C HIS A 28 13.52 -21.11 -3.73
N GLY A 29 13.19 -20.74 -4.96
CA GLY A 29 14.18 -20.53 -6.00
C GLY A 29 14.82 -19.16 -5.90
N ARG A 30 15.76 -18.89 -6.77
CA ARG A 30 16.45 -17.60 -6.81
C ARG A 30 15.92 -16.77 -7.94
N VAL A 31 15.77 -15.47 -7.67
CA VAL A 31 15.24 -14.54 -8.64
C VAL A 31 16.19 -13.35 -8.74
N LEU A 32 16.42 -12.90 -9.97
CA LEU A 32 17.14 -11.66 -10.21
C LEU A 32 16.15 -10.66 -10.75
N ALA A 33 15.96 -9.57 -10.03
CA ALA A 33 15.00 -8.55 -10.41
C ALA A 33 15.62 -7.18 -10.25
N ALA A 34 15.07 -6.20 -10.95
CA ALA A 34 15.55 -4.82 -10.87
C ALA A 34 14.37 -3.87 -10.76
N ALA A 35 14.54 -2.82 -9.98
CA ALA A 35 13.57 -1.74 -9.94
C ALA A 35 13.66 -0.95 -11.23
N ILE A 36 12.52 -0.41 -11.65
CA ILE A 36 12.47 0.40 -12.87
C ILE A 36 12.09 1.83 -12.51
N ASN A 37 12.15 2.71 -13.50
CA ASN A 37 11.90 4.13 -13.26
C ASN A 37 10.43 4.53 -13.40
N LEU A 38 9.54 3.56 -13.56
CA LEU A 38 8.10 3.82 -13.51
C LEU A 38 7.63 3.54 -12.08
N GLU A 39 6.90 4.48 -11.51
CA GLU A 39 6.57 4.44 -10.08
C GLU A 39 5.08 4.58 -9.83
N SER A 40 4.65 4.01 -8.72
CA SER A 40 3.38 4.37 -8.10
C SER A 40 3.67 5.43 -7.06
N LYS A 41 2.86 6.47 -7.01
CA LYS A 41 3.06 7.59 -6.09
C LYS A 41 1.81 7.83 -5.28
N ALA A 42 2.00 8.32 -4.07
CA ALA A 42 0.87 8.66 -3.21
C ALA A 42 1.11 9.98 -2.51
N ILE A 43 0.02 10.74 -2.37
CA ILE A 43 -0.01 11.94 -1.55
C ILE A 43 -0.95 11.60 -0.39
N VAL A 44 -0.47 11.75 0.84
CA VAL A 44 -1.17 11.27 2.02
C VAL A 44 -1.34 12.39 3.02
N ARG A 45 -2.54 12.47 3.61
CA ARG A 45 -2.83 13.37 4.72
C ARG A 45 -3.42 12.55 5.85
N ARG A 46 -3.16 12.98 7.07
CA ARG A 46 -3.77 12.33 8.24
C ARG A 46 -5.18 12.84 8.44
N ASN A 47 -6.03 11.98 8.98
CA ASN A 47 -7.36 12.42 9.38
C ASN A 47 -7.64 11.94 10.80
N CYS A 48 -8.66 12.53 11.43
CA CYS A 48 -9.04 12.21 12.80
C CYS A 48 -10.18 11.22 12.87
N GLU A 49 -10.55 10.63 11.75
CA GLU A 49 -11.76 9.82 11.68
C GLU A 49 -11.52 8.34 11.91
N GLY A 50 -10.27 7.93 12.03
CA GLY A 50 -9.94 6.52 12.21
C GLY A 50 -10.23 5.69 10.98
N LYS A 51 -10.19 6.30 9.81
CA LYS A 51 -10.46 5.59 8.56
C LYS A 51 -9.32 5.76 7.60
N ILE A 52 -8.99 4.68 6.92
CA ILE A 52 -7.99 4.69 5.85
C ILE A 52 -8.75 4.79 4.54
N ARG A 53 -8.63 5.92 3.88
CA ARG A 53 -9.29 6.16 2.60
C ARG A 53 -8.24 6.24 1.52
N VAL A 54 -8.43 5.44 0.47
CA VAL A 54 -7.49 5.41 -0.63
C VAL A 54 -8.26 5.64 -1.93
N ILE A 55 -7.84 6.64 -2.68
CA ILE A 55 -8.41 6.95 -3.99
C ILE A 55 -7.32 6.70 -5.02
N SER A 56 -7.57 5.80 -5.94
CA SER A 56 -6.62 5.46 -7.00
C SER A 56 -7.25 5.76 -8.35
N GLU A 57 -6.45 6.29 -9.27
CA GLU A 57 -6.95 6.55 -10.63
C GLU A 57 -7.39 5.25 -11.28
N GLY A 58 -8.61 5.26 -11.82
CA GLY A 58 -9.13 4.11 -12.54
C GLY A 58 -9.71 3.02 -11.67
N TYR A 59 -9.78 3.22 -10.36
CA TYR A 59 -10.32 2.23 -9.42
C TYR A 59 -11.30 2.89 -8.47
N ASP A 60 -12.19 2.09 -7.91
CA ASP A 60 -13.15 2.58 -6.93
C ASP A 60 -12.44 3.00 -5.65
N PRO A 61 -12.92 4.04 -4.98
CA PRO A 61 -12.35 4.43 -3.69
C PRO A 61 -12.49 3.32 -2.66
N VAL A 62 -11.51 3.23 -1.77
CA VAL A 62 -11.50 2.24 -0.70
C VAL A 62 -11.54 2.98 0.63
N GLU A 63 -12.38 2.51 1.55
CA GLU A 63 -12.47 3.07 2.89
C GLU A 63 -12.48 1.93 3.90
N ILE A 64 -11.56 1.97 4.85
CA ILE A 64 -11.37 0.91 5.84
C ILE A 64 -11.25 1.54 7.21
N ASP A 65 -11.98 1.00 8.19
CA ASP A 65 -11.83 1.43 9.58
C ASP A 65 -10.57 0.82 10.18
N VAL A 66 -9.79 1.62 10.91
CA VAL A 66 -8.51 1.13 11.45
C VAL A 66 -8.70 0.06 12.53
N TRP A 67 -9.90 -0.09 13.06
CA TRP A 67 -10.19 -1.13 14.05
C TRP A 67 -10.89 -2.35 13.47
N ASP A 68 -11.14 -2.36 12.17
CA ASP A 68 -11.80 -3.48 11.50
C ASP A 68 -10.87 -4.07 10.45
N LEU A 69 -9.89 -4.81 10.92
CA LEU A 69 -8.83 -5.34 10.07
C LEU A 69 -8.89 -6.85 9.90
N GLY A 70 -10.03 -7.45 10.24
CA GLY A 70 -10.20 -8.88 10.05
C GLY A 70 -10.40 -9.23 8.59
N VAL A 71 -10.41 -10.52 8.31
CA VAL A 71 -10.57 -11.01 6.94
C VAL A 71 -12.03 -10.84 6.51
N HIS A 72 -12.22 -10.28 5.34
CA HIS A 72 -13.54 -10.15 4.72
C HIS A 72 -13.54 -10.93 3.41
N GLU A 73 -14.28 -12.02 3.38
CA GLU A 73 -14.28 -12.90 2.20
C GLU A 73 -14.75 -12.20 0.94
N GLU A 74 -15.68 -11.27 1.09
CA GLU A 74 -16.21 -10.56 -0.07
C GLU A 74 -15.17 -9.63 -0.71
N GLU A 75 -14.08 -9.35 -0.01
CA GLU A 75 -13.02 -8.49 -0.53
C GLU A 75 -11.88 -9.25 -1.17
N LYS A 76 -11.96 -10.56 -1.18
CA LYS A 76 -10.86 -11.38 -1.65
C LYS A 76 -10.38 -10.94 -3.03
N ASN A 77 -9.07 -10.80 -3.17
CA ASN A 77 -8.42 -10.36 -4.41
C ASN A 77 -8.75 -8.93 -4.83
N THR A 78 -9.13 -8.08 -3.88
CA THR A 78 -9.38 -6.68 -4.16
C THR A 78 -8.32 -5.79 -3.51
N THR A 79 -8.28 -4.53 -3.95
CA THR A 79 -7.41 -3.52 -3.36
C THR A 79 -7.71 -3.33 -1.87
N ALA A 80 -9.00 -3.39 -1.52
CA ALA A 80 -9.40 -3.25 -0.11
C ALA A 80 -8.79 -4.33 0.75
N ALA A 81 -8.78 -5.57 0.27
CA ALA A 81 -8.20 -6.69 1.01
C ALA A 81 -6.70 -6.48 1.21
N LEU A 82 -6.01 -5.98 0.20
CA LEU A 82 -4.58 -5.74 0.28
C LEU A 82 -4.26 -4.66 1.33
N ILE A 83 -5.00 -3.56 1.30
CA ILE A 83 -4.79 -2.47 2.25
C ILE A 83 -5.10 -2.94 3.67
N ARG A 84 -6.20 -3.66 3.84
CA ARG A 84 -6.60 -4.18 5.14
C ARG A 84 -5.57 -5.16 5.68
N GLY A 85 -5.02 -6.01 4.80
CA GLY A 85 -3.99 -6.96 5.18
C GLY A 85 -2.70 -6.29 5.63
N VAL A 86 -2.26 -5.27 4.92
CA VAL A 86 -1.06 -4.52 5.30
C VAL A 86 -1.28 -3.83 6.65
N ALA A 87 -2.44 -3.19 6.83
CA ALA A 87 -2.76 -2.51 8.08
C ALA A 87 -2.81 -3.50 9.24
N ALA A 88 -3.39 -4.68 9.01
CA ALA A 88 -3.44 -5.72 10.04
C ALA A 88 -2.04 -6.18 10.44
N ALA A 89 -1.15 -6.33 9.47
CA ALA A 89 0.22 -6.76 9.74
C ALA A 89 0.95 -5.74 10.61
N PHE A 90 0.77 -4.46 10.35
CA PHE A 90 1.36 -3.42 11.19
C PHE A 90 0.80 -3.45 12.60
N THR A 91 -0.52 -3.62 12.71
CA THR A 91 -1.18 -3.66 14.01
C THR A 91 -0.69 -4.85 14.83
N GLU A 92 -0.51 -6.00 14.21
CA GLU A 92 0.00 -7.19 14.90
C GLU A 92 1.40 -6.98 15.43
N ARG A 93 2.16 -6.10 14.83
CA ARG A 93 3.52 -5.81 15.27
C ARG A 93 3.59 -4.66 16.25
N GLY A 94 2.46 -4.24 16.78
CA GLY A 94 2.40 -3.21 17.81
C GLY A 94 2.28 -1.80 17.30
N CYS A 95 2.09 -1.60 16.01
CA CYS A 95 1.88 -0.26 15.47
C CYS A 95 0.47 0.21 15.74
N LYS A 96 0.34 1.47 16.13
CA LYS A 96 -0.96 2.10 16.21
C LYS A 96 -1.15 2.93 14.96
N LEU A 97 -2.06 2.51 14.11
CA LEU A 97 -2.35 3.23 12.90
C LEU A 97 -3.46 4.22 13.13
N GLY A 98 -3.26 5.44 12.66
CA GLY A 98 -4.31 6.45 12.67
C GLY A 98 -4.99 6.48 11.31
N GLY A 99 -6.05 7.30 11.23
CA GLY A 99 -6.71 7.48 9.94
C GLY A 99 -5.86 8.29 8.97
N LEU A 100 -6.05 8.03 7.70
CA LEU A 100 -5.35 8.78 6.66
C LEU A 100 -6.17 8.79 5.37
N ASP A 101 -5.90 9.80 4.56
CA ASP A 101 -6.45 9.90 3.22
C ASP A 101 -5.29 9.85 2.25
N ALA A 102 -5.34 8.94 1.29
CA ALA A 102 -4.28 8.77 0.32
C ALA A 102 -4.84 8.88 -1.09
N LYS A 103 -4.13 9.64 -1.93
CA LYS A 103 -4.44 9.73 -3.34
C LYS A 103 -3.29 9.09 -4.09
N VAL A 104 -3.58 8.04 -4.84
CA VAL A 104 -2.56 7.22 -5.50
C VAL A 104 -2.65 7.37 -7.01
N SER A 105 -1.52 7.54 -7.64
CA SER A 105 -1.41 7.51 -9.10
C SER A 105 -0.27 6.57 -9.46
N SER A 106 -0.35 5.94 -10.62
CA SER A 106 0.65 4.95 -10.98
C SER A 106 1.00 5.04 -12.45
N ALA A 107 2.30 5.04 -12.71
CA ALA A 107 2.82 4.85 -14.06
C ALA A 107 3.08 3.36 -14.33
N VAL A 108 2.95 2.50 -13.31
CA VAL A 108 3.13 1.06 -13.47
C VAL A 108 1.77 0.47 -13.80
N LEU A 109 1.58 0.12 -15.05
CA LEU A 109 0.26 -0.33 -15.54
C LEU A 109 -0.04 -1.76 -15.11
N PRO A 110 -1.30 -2.05 -14.74
CA PRO A 110 -1.70 -3.41 -14.44
C PRO A 110 -1.52 -4.30 -15.68
N GLY A 111 -1.05 -5.51 -15.45
CA GLY A 111 -0.88 -6.47 -16.55
C GLY A 111 0.31 -6.21 -17.44
N SER A 112 1.15 -5.24 -17.10
CA SER A 112 2.33 -4.91 -17.91
C SER A 112 3.51 -5.84 -17.64
N GLY A 113 3.42 -6.70 -16.64
CA GLY A 113 4.54 -7.52 -16.22
C GLY A 113 5.55 -6.79 -15.35
N LEU A 114 5.24 -5.56 -14.95
CA LEU A 114 6.15 -4.73 -14.15
C LEU A 114 5.78 -4.70 -12.67
N SER A 115 4.98 -5.68 -12.24
CA SER A 115 4.63 -5.89 -10.83
C SER A 115 3.89 -4.69 -10.22
N SER A 116 2.80 -4.28 -10.88
CA SER A 116 2.01 -3.15 -10.38
C SER A 116 1.42 -3.42 -9.00
N SER A 117 0.97 -4.65 -8.74
CA SER A 117 0.42 -5.02 -7.44
C SER A 117 1.49 -4.94 -6.35
N ALA A 118 2.69 -5.42 -6.66
CA ALA A 118 3.79 -5.38 -5.70
C ALA A 118 4.20 -3.93 -5.41
N ALA A 119 4.23 -3.07 -6.44
CA ALA A 119 4.55 -1.67 -6.24
C ALA A 119 3.51 -1.00 -5.33
N PHE A 120 2.23 -1.30 -5.55
CA PHE A 120 1.16 -0.76 -4.73
C PHE A 120 1.29 -1.25 -3.29
N GLU A 121 1.57 -2.53 -3.11
CA GLU A 121 1.73 -3.11 -1.77
C GLU A 121 2.88 -2.47 -1.01
N VAL A 122 4.02 -2.27 -1.68
CA VAL A 122 5.17 -1.62 -1.07
C VAL A 122 4.83 -0.17 -0.72
N LEU A 123 4.10 0.52 -1.60
CA LEU A 123 3.68 1.89 -1.36
C LEU A 123 2.82 1.99 -0.10
N ILE A 124 1.82 1.10 0.02
CA ILE A 124 0.96 1.07 1.20
C ILE A 124 1.79 0.75 2.45
N GLY A 125 2.76 -0.16 2.32
CA GLY A 125 3.67 -0.47 3.43
C GLY A 125 4.48 0.72 3.89
N GLN A 126 4.99 1.52 2.94
CA GLN A 126 5.73 2.73 3.28
C GLN A 126 4.85 3.72 4.03
N ILE A 127 3.61 3.88 3.58
CA ILE A 127 2.65 4.78 4.23
C ILE A 127 2.38 4.28 5.64
N GLY A 128 2.16 2.99 5.81
CA GLY A 128 1.90 2.40 7.11
C GLY A 128 3.07 2.60 8.07
N ARG A 129 4.28 2.40 7.58
CA ARG A 129 5.47 2.58 8.39
C ARG A 129 5.60 4.03 8.88
N ALA A 130 5.36 4.98 7.98
CA ALA A 130 5.44 6.39 8.33
C ALA A 130 4.33 6.80 9.28
N SER A 131 3.17 6.14 9.21
CA SER A 131 2.03 6.44 10.06
C SER A 131 2.08 5.76 11.40
N CYS A 132 2.96 4.77 11.55
CA CYS A 132 3.02 4.00 12.77
C CYS A 132 3.43 4.87 13.95
N ARG A 133 2.59 4.86 14.97
CA ARG A 133 2.90 5.58 16.19
C ARG A 133 3.39 4.59 17.20
N GLU A 134 4.70 4.49 17.26
CA GLU A 134 5.25 3.60 18.17
C GLU A 134 5.12 4.07 19.55
N ARG A 135 5.05 3.22 20.47
CA ARG A 135 5.00 3.62 21.85
C ARG A 135 6.28 3.95 22.43
#